data_9200c91555a3922e8699bad114bf5bb5
#
_entry.id   9200c91555a3922e8699bad114bf5bb5
#
_cell.length_a   1.000
_cell.length_b   1.000
_cell.length_c   1.000
_cell.angle_alpha   90.00
_cell.angle_beta   90.00
_cell.angle_gamma   90.00
#
_symmetry.space_group_name_H-M   'P 1'
#
loop_
_entity.id
_entity.type
_entity.pdbx_description
1 polymer ?
#
loop_
_entity_poly.entity_id
_entity_poly.type
_entity_poly.pdbx_seq_one_letter_code
_entity_poly.pdbx_strand_id
1 'polypeptide(L)'
;MTNSDPLAMETKPARSAGGAVQDIVALNYEAASLAKQDLNFLGMLAAPEEFSFQFPPFYLALFNIFTTSKDKLSRYAIGIPRGFAKTTYLKLLCLWYILFSDKQFILIVGASEDLAINTLSDICDLLDSPNIRALFGNWELHAEIKTQALKVFHFRGRDIILKAIGAGTAVRGINRKNKRPDVIIMDDVQKRELAESKELSEQLLRWILGTLMLARSNFGCTYIYVGNMYPQNAILERLKNNSQWTSFIVGGLLSDGSSLWEELRPAEELISEYQSAKEMGHPEIFLSEILNSTDIVGASGIDISKIPQPPPYYEWEQYLVGSFAGAAPSSLS
;
A
#
# COMPACT_ATOMS: atom_id res chain seq x y z
N MET A 1 -65.50 -27.61 -32.17
CA MET A 1 -64.93 -26.36 -32.58
C MET A 1 -64.21 -25.76 -31.39
N THR A 2 -62.92 -25.76 -31.53
CA THR A 2 -61.86 -25.01 -30.84
C THR A 2 -61.78 -25.11 -29.34
N ASN A 3 -60.99 -26.09 -28.88
CA ASN A 3 -60.25 -26.10 -27.65
C ASN A 3 -59.15 -25.06 -27.68
N SER A 4 -59.09 -24.20 -26.70
CA SER A 4 -57.93 -23.38 -26.37
C SER A 4 -57.32 -23.91 -25.08
N ASP A 5 -56.12 -24.45 -25.20
CA ASP A 5 -55.26 -24.91 -24.14
C ASP A 5 -54.74 -23.71 -23.31
N PRO A 6 -54.80 -23.72 -21.98
CA PRO A 6 -54.12 -22.70 -21.18
C PRO A 6 -52.69 -23.09 -20.93
N LEU A 7 -51.79 -22.19 -21.28
CA LEU A 7 -50.35 -22.19 -21.00
C LEU A 7 -50.06 -22.67 -19.58
N ALA A 8 -49.41 -23.82 -19.50
CA ALA A 8 -48.73 -24.25 -18.29
C ALA A 8 -47.51 -23.34 -18.03
N MET A 9 -47.64 -22.46 -17.05
CA MET A 9 -46.48 -21.80 -16.45
C MET A 9 -45.67 -22.85 -15.70
N GLU A 10 -44.54 -23.24 -16.27
CA GLU A 10 -43.51 -23.99 -15.54
C GLU A 10 -43.01 -23.12 -14.38
N THR A 11 -43.50 -23.36 -13.18
CA THR A 11 -42.90 -22.84 -11.96
C THR A 11 -41.56 -23.53 -11.77
N LYS A 12 -40.43 -22.78 -11.92
CA LYS A 12 -39.15 -23.25 -11.49
C LYS A 12 -39.26 -23.75 -10.04
N PRO A 13 -38.71 -24.94 -9.71
CA PRO A 13 -38.77 -25.45 -8.36
C PRO A 13 -38.06 -24.48 -7.41
N ALA A 14 -38.73 -24.14 -6.31
CA ALA A 14 -38.15 -23.32 -5.24
C ALA A 14 -36.83 -23.99 -4.78
N ARG A 15 -35.73 -23.26 -4.87
CA ARG A 15 -34.41 -23.74 -4.36
C ARG A 15 -34.61 -24.12 -2.90
N SER A 16 -34.15 -25.32 -2.52
CA SER A 16 -34.20 -25.77 -1.13
C SER A 16 -33.34 -24.85 -0.27
N ALA A 17 -33.73 -24.55 0.98
CA ALA A 17 -32.94 -23.72 1.90
C ALA A 17 -31.48 -24.18 2.05
N GLY A 18 -31.21 -25.47 1.93
CA GLY A 18 -29.86 -26.04 1.91
C GLY A 18 -29.04 -25.66 0.68
N GLY A 19 -29.67 -25.52 -0.51
CA GLY A 19 -28.97 -25.04 -1.71
C GLY A 19 -28.58 -23.58 -1.62
N ALA A 20 -29.44 -22.71 -1.08
CA ALA A 20 -29.15 -21.30 -0.90
C ALA A 20 -27.99 -21.04 0.09
N VAL A 21 -27.89 -21.82 1.16
CA VAL A 21 -26.76 -21.73 2.12
C VAL A 21 -25.45 -22.17 1.48
N GLN A 22 -25.45 -23.24 0.68
CA GLN A 22 -24.29 -23.71 -0.04
C GLN A 22 -23.81 -22.68 -1.09
N ASP A 23 -24.73 -22.04 -1.80
CA ASP A 23 -24.44 -20.98 -2.76
C ASP A 23 -23.78 -19.76 -2.06
N ILE A 24 -24.28 -19.34 -0.89
CA ILE A 24 -23.70 -18.22 -0.11
C ILE A 24 -22.29 -18.57 0.39
N VAL A 25 -22.06 -19.78 0.89
CA VAL A 25 -20.74 -20.21 1.35
C VAL A 25 -19.75 -20.24 0.20
N ALA A 26 -20.16 -20.71 -0.98
CA ALA A 26 -19.33 -20.72 -2.18
C ALA A 26 -18.96 -19.30 -2.63
N LEU A 27 -19.92 -18.38 -2.66
CA LEU A 27 -19.70 -16.97 -3.00
C LEU A 27 -18.74 -16.28 -2.02
N ASN A 28 -18.90 -16.55 -0.72
CA ASN A 28 -17.99 -15.98 0.30
C ASN A 28 -16.56 -16.51 0.16
N TYR A 29 -16.40 -17.79 -0.19
CA TYR A 29 -15.08 -18.38 -0.44
C TYR A 29 -14.42 -17.76 -1.69
N GLU A 30 -15.18 -17.60 -2.76
CA GLU A 30 -14.71 -16.96 -4.00
C GLU A 30 -14.30 -15.49 -3.74
N ALA A 31 -15.14 -14.71 -3.06
CA ALA A 31 -14.83 -13.32 -2.70
C ALA A 31 -13.55 -13.22 -1.85
N ALA A 32 -13.38 -14.11 -0.86
CA ALA A 32 -12.17 -14.13 -0.04
C ALA A 32 -10.92 -14.55 -0.87
N SER A 33 -11.09 -15.44 -1.83
CA SER A 33 -10.01 -15.86 -2.74
C SER A 33 -9.59 -14.74 -3.68
N LEU A 34 -10.55 -14.01 -4.25
CA LEU A 34 -10.29 -12.83 -5.09
C LEU A 34 -9.60 -11.73 -4.29
N ALA A 35 -10.11 -11.39 -3.10
CA ALA A 35 -9.50 -10.39 -2.23
C ALA A 35 -8.06 -10.72 -1.82
N LYS A 36 -7.71 -12.00 -1.78
CA LYS A 36 -6.34 -12.43 -1.52
C LYS A 36 -5.40 -12.17 -2.69
N GLN A 37 -5.90 -12.23 -3.92
CA GLN A 37 -5.10 -12.21 -5.14
C GLN A 37 -5.13 -10.85 -5.85
N ASP A 38 -6.18 -10.08 -5.66
CA ASP A 38 -6.41 -8.81 -6.36
C ASP A 38 -6.55 -7.66 -5.36
N LEU A 39 -5.60 -6.72 -5.44
CA LEU A 39 -5.57 -5.52 -4.60
C LEU A 39 -6.79 -4.61 -4.85
N ASN A 40 -7.20 -4.46 -6.11
CA ASN A 40 -8.35 -3.63 -6.47
C ASN A 40 -9.64 -4.22 -5.90
N PHE A 41 -9.79 -5.54 -6.01
CA PHE A 41 -10.94 -6.22 -5.43
C PHE A 41 -10.95 -6.10 -3.90
N LEU A 42 -9.80 -6.23 -3.24
CA LEU A 42 -9.69 -6.03 -1.80
C LEU A 42 -10.07 -4.60 -1.39
N GLY A 43 -9.61 -3.59 -2.14
CA GLY A 43 -9.96 -2.19 -1.92
C GLY A 43 -11.47 -1.95 -2.05
N MET A 44 -12.06 -2.36 -3.14
CA MET A 44 -13.52 -2.26 -3.38
C MET A 44 -14.34 -3.00 -2.32
N LEU A 45 -13.84 -4.12 -1.83
CA LEU A 45 -14.50 -4.89 -0.78
C LEU A 45 -14.45 -4.15 0.57
N ALA A 46 -13.29 -3.55 0.89
CA ALA A 46 -13.05 -2.91 2.18
C ALA A 46 -13.67 -1.50 2.27
N ALA A 47 -13.54 -0.69 1.22
CA ALA A 47 -14.04 0.69 1.19
C ALA A 47 -14.36 1.11 -0.25
N PRO A 48 -15.53 0.72 -0.81
CA PRO A 48 -15.87 0.96 -2.21
C PRO A 48 -15.92 2.45 -2.60
N GLU A 49 -16.19 3.34 -1.65
CA GLU A 49 -16.21 4.78 -1.91
C GLU A 49 -14.80 5.38 -2.05
N GLU A 50 -13.82 4.84 -1.33
CA GLU A 50 -12.42 5.29 -1.39
C GLU A 50 -11.67 4.69 -2.59
N PHE A 51 -12.02 3.47 -3.00
CA PHE A 51 -11.36 2.72 -4.06
C PHE A 51 -12.19 2.70 -5.36
N SER A 52 -12.64 3.88 -5.78
CA SER A 52 -13.40 4.08 -7.03
C SER A 52 -12.52 3.93 -8.27
N PHE A 53 -11.21 4.19 -8.17
CA PHE A 53 -10.24 4.00 -9.24
C PHE A 53 -9.40 2.74 -9.03
N GLN A 54 -9.05 2.09 -10.12
CA GLN A 54 -8.17 0.93 -10.08
C GLN A 54 -6.71 1.39 -9.88
N PHE A 55 -5.99 0.68 -9.04
CA PHE A 55 -4.55 0.90 -8.89
C PHE A 55 -3.82 0.62 -10.20
N PRO A 56 -2.93 1.50 -10.64
CA PRO A 56 -2.13 1.29 -11.84
C PRO A 56 -1.16 0.10 -11.70
N PRO A 57 -0.64 -0.41 -12.82
CA PRO A 57 0.22 -1.61 -12.86
C PRO A 57 1.38 -1.60 -11.88
N PHE A 58 2.00 -0.46 -11.63
CA PHE A 58 3.08 -0.32 -10.65
C PHE A 58 2.69 -0.80 -9.25
N TYR A 59 1.50 -0.43 -8.76
CA TYR A 59 1.02 -0.85 -7.44
C TYR A 59 0.67 -2.33 -7.39
N LEU A 60 0.12 -2.86 -8.50
CA LEU A 60 -0.20 -4.28 -8.61
C LEU A 60 1.07 -5.13 -8.60
N ALA A 61 2.14 -4.66 -9.27
CA ALA A 61 3.44 -5.31 -9.23
C ALA A 61 4.04 -5.31 -7.81
N LEU A 62 4.00 -4.18 -7.10
CA LEU A 62 4.43 -4.11 -5.70
C LEU A 62 3.62 -5.05 -4.81
N PHE A 63 2.31 -5.08 -4.98
CA PHE A 63 1.43 -5.98 -4.23
C PHE A 63 1.82 -7.44 -4.45
N ASN A 64 2.05 -7.84 -5.70
CA ASN A 64 2.49 -9.19 -6.01
C ASN A 64 3.83 -9.53 -5.34
N ILE A 65 4.81 -8.62 -5.39
CA ILE A 65 6.10 -8.80 -4.73
C ILE A 65 5.93 -9.02 -3.21
N PHE A 66 5.15 -8.18 -2.55
CA PHE A 66 4.97 -8.26 -1.09
C PHE A 66 4.19 -9.49 -0.65
N THR A 67 3.24 -9.94 -1.46
CA THR A 67 2.37 -11.06 -1.11
C THR A 67 2.95 -12.43 -1.47
N THR A 68 3.91 -12.48 -2.42
CA THR A 68 4.55 -13.72 -2.87
C THR A 68 5.95 -13.92 -2.32
N SER A 69 6.60 -12.90 -1.74
CA SER A 69 7.94 -13.01 -1.17
C SER A 69 8.00 -14.06 -0.07
N LYS A 70 8.94 -15.00 -0.20
CA LYS A 70 9.22 -16.06 0.77
C LYS A 70 10.45 -15.76 1.63
N ASP A 71 11.07 -14.61 1.42
CA ASP A 71 12.29 -14.23 2.11
C ASP A 71 12.00 -13.96 3.59
N LYS A 72 12.81 -14.57 4.45
CA LYS A 72 12.72 -14.32 5.90
C LYS A 72 13.03 -12.86 6.25
N LEU A 73 13.86 -12.21 5.44
CA LEU A 73 14.28 -10.85 5.66
C LEU A 73 14.24 -10.07 4.34
N SER A 74 13.22 -9.26 4.17
CA SER A 74 13.03 -8.43 2.98
C SER A 74 13.13 -6.95 3.34
N ARG A 75 13.74 -6.15 2.48
CA ARG A 75 13.88 -4.71 2.66
C ARG A 75 13.53 -4.00 1.36
N TYR A 76 12.51 -3.18 1.42
CA TYR A 76 11.97 -2.47 0.26
C TYR A 76 12.02 -0.96 0.48
N ALA A 77 12.61 -0.24 -0.48
CA ALA A 77 12.68 1.21 -0.53
C ALA A 77 11.82 1.71 -1.70
N ILE A 78 10.75 2.41 -1.39
CA ILE A 78 9.71 2.76 -2.36
C ILE A 78 9.60 4.28 -2.45
N GLY A 79 9.75 4.80 -3.68
CA GLY A 79 9.49 6.18 -4.03
C GLY A 79 8.20 6.27 -4.85
N ILE A 80 7.15 6.80 -4.24
CA ILE A 80 5.88 7.09 -4.91
C ILE A 80 5.62 8.59 -4.79
N PRO A 81 5.18 9.27 -5.87
CA PRO A 81 4.92 10.70 -5.86
C PRO A 81 3.89 11.14 -4.81
N ARG A 82 3.96 12.40 -4.40
CA ARG A 82 2.94 12.98 -3.54
C ARG A 82 1.59 13.07 -4.26
N GLY A 83 0.51 12.73 -3.55
CA GLY A 83 -0.84 12.73 -4.13
C GLY A 83 -1.20 11.47 -4.94
N PHE A 84 -0.33 10.46 -4.95
CA PHE A 84 -0.56 9.19 -5.65
C PHE A 84 -0.90 8.04 -4.67
N ALA A 85 -1.67 8.31 -3.63
CA ALA A 85 -2.25 7.31 -2.72
C ALA A 85 -1.26 6.36 -2.01
N LYS A 86 -0.04 6.81 -1.69
CA LYS A 86 0.98 6.01 -0.96
C LYS A 86 0.42 5.36 0.31
N THR A 87 -0.07 6.18 1.23
CA THR A 87 -0.60 5.74 2.52
C THR A 87 -1.82 4.85 2.35
N THR A 88 -2.69 5.16 1.39
CA THR A 88 -3.87 4.33 1.05
C THR A 88 -3.47 2.93 0.62
N TYR A 89 -2.45 2.83 -0.25
CA TYR A 89 -1.88 1.54 -0.64
C TYR A 89 -1.32 0.76 0.55
N LEU A 90 -0.57 1.42 1.44
CA LEU A 90 0.00 0.79 2.64
C LEU A 90 -1.07 0.28 3.61
N LYS A 91 -2.19 1.01 3.76
CA LYS A 91 -3.33 0.56 4.58
C LYS A 91 -3.93 -0.74 4.03
N LEU A 92 -4.15 -0.83 2.72
CA LEU A 92 -4.62 -2.06 2.08
C LEU A 92 -3.62 -3.21 2.22
N LEU A 93 -2.33 -2.93 2.09
CA LEU A 93 -1.29 -3.94 2.30
C LEU A 93 -1.30 -4.45 3.76
N CYS A 94 -1.49 -3.57 4.73
CA CYS A 94 -1.67 -3.97 6.13
C CYS A 94 -2.91 -4.85 6.32
N LEU A 95 -4.04 -4.45 5.73
CA LEU A 95 -5.26 -5.24 5.74
C LEU A 95 -5.00 -6.64 5.15
N TRP A 96 -4.31 -6.72 4.01
CA TRP A 96 -3.94 -7.98 3.40
C TRP A 96 -3.09 -8.85 4.32
N TYR A 97 -2.06 -8.28 4.97
CA TYR A 97 -1.24 -9.01 5.94
C TYR A 97 -2.07 -9.57 7.10
N ILE A 98 -3.02 -8.80 7.60
CA ILE A 98 -3.92 -9.22 8.68
C ILE A 98 -4.85 -10.35 8.21
N LEU A 99 -5.39 -10.28 7.01
CA LEU A 99 -6.38 -11.24 6.53
C LEU A 99 -5.76 -12.55 6.00
N PHE A 100 -4.62 -12.48 5.30
CA PHE A 100 -4.17 -13.58 4.43
C PHE A 100 -2.76 -14.09 4.69
N SER A 101 -1.92 -13.37 5.43
CA SER A 101 -0.54 -13.79 5.70
C SER A 101 -0.39 -14.45 7.08
N ASP A 102 0.79 -14.92 7.40
CA ASP A 102 1.19 -15.41 8.71
C ASP A 102 1.76 -14.32 9.64
N LYS A 103 1.86 -13.09 9.13
CA LYS A 103 2.38 -11.94 9.88
C LYS A 103 1.51 -11.66 11.10
N GLN A 104 2.15 -11.32 12.20
CA GLN A 104 1.48 -11.18 13.50
C GLN A 104 1.71 -9.83 14.17
N PHE A 105 2.83 -9.17 13.89
CA PHE A 105 3.14 -7.90 14.50
C PHE A 105 3.55 -6.87 13.45
N ILE A 106 2.62 -5.99 13.09
CA ILE A 106 2.83 -4.87 12.17
C ILE A 106 3.15 -3.62 12.97
N LEU A 107 4.34 -3.07 12.78
CA LEU A 107 4.76 -1.78 13.34
C LEU A 107 4.65 -0.71 12.27
N ILE A 108 3.85 0.31 12.52
CA ILE A 108 3.62 1.46 11.66
C ILE A 108 4.42 2.63 12.21
N VAL A 109 5.29 3.20 11.40
CA VAL A 109 6.14 4.33 11.76
C VAL A 109 5.80 5.50 10.85
N GLY A 110 5.32 6.59 11.43
CA GLY A 110 5.09 7.86 10.73
C GLY A 110 6.14 8.89 11.08
N ALA A 111 6.13 10.05 10.41
CA ALA A 111 6.97 11.18 10.79
C ALA A 111 6.68 11.70 12.21
N SER A 112 5.45 11.52 12.67
CA SER A 112 5.03 11.73 14.06
C SER A 112 4.16 10.58 14.54
N GLU A 113 3.97 10.47 15.87
CA GLU A 113 3.09 9.45 16.45
C GLU A 113 1.64 9.63 15.99
N ASP A 114 1.16 10.88 15.93
CA ASP A 114 -0.21 11.18 15.48
C ASP A 114 -0.49 10.71 14.04
N LEU A 115 0.47 10.91 13.13
CA LEU A 115 0.34 10.42 11.75
C LEU A 115 0.29 8.90 11.69
N ALA A 116 1.11 8.23 12.48
CA ALA A 116 1.09 6.77 12.57
C ALA A 116 -0.22 6.24 13.21
N ILE A 117 -0.74 6.94 14.22
CA ILE A 117 -2.03 6.63 14.87
C ILE A 117 -3.18 6.79 13.86
N ASN A 118 -3.18 7.84 13.05
CA ASN A 118 -4.20 8.04 12.02
C ASN A 118 -4.18 6.88 11.01
N THR A 119 -2.99 6.50 10.52
CA THR A 119 -2.85 5.33 9.63
C THR A 119 -3.36 4.05 10.29
N LEU A 120 -3.05 3.83 11.58
CA LEU A 120 -3.54 2.69 12.34
C LEU A 120 -5.08 2.70 12.50
N SER A 121 -5.66 3.88 12.75
CA SER A 121 -7.13 4.05 12.81
C SER A 121 -7.78 3.66 11.49
N ASP A 122 -7.29 4.20 10.40
CA ASP A 122 -7.82 3.90 9.06
C ASP A 122 -7.74 2.40 8.72
N ILE A 123 -6.67 1.71 9.15
CA ILE A 123 -6.57 0.24 8.98
C ILE A 123 -7.66 -0.47 9.79
N CYS A 124 -7.98 0.01 10.99
CA CYS A 124 -9.07 -0.54 11.79
C CYS A 124 -10.42 -0.29 11.13
N ASP A 125 -10.62 0.89 10.52
CA ASP A 125 -11.85 1.23 9.80
C ASP A 125 -12.05 0.29 8.59
N LEU A 126 -10.98 -0.04 7.87
CA LEU A 126 -11.04 -1.05 6.81
C LEU A 126 -11.42 -2.45 7.34
N LEU A 127 -10.88 -2.84 8.51
CA LEU A 127 -11.26 -4.10 9.18
C LEU A 127 -12.70 -4.09 9.65
N ASP A 128 -13.24 -2.92 9.97
CA ASP A 128 -14.59 -2.72 10.47
C ASP A 128 -15.64 -2.58 9.37
N SER A 129 -15.21 -2.52 8.10
CA SER A 129 -16.14 -2.40 7.00
C SER A 129 -17.12 -3.58 6.97
N PRO A 130 -18.40 -3.35 6.58
CA PRO A 130 -19.43 -4.39 6.62
C PRO A 130 -19.07 -5.66 5.84
N ASN A 131 -18.46 -5.51 4.67
CA ASN A 131 -18.09 -6.65 3.82
C ASN A 131 -16.93 -7.45 4.43
N ILE A 132 -15.91 -6.78 4.99
CA ILE A 132 -14.80 -7.45 5.65
C ILE A 132 -15.29 -8.19 6.90
N ARG A 133 -16.13 -7.56 7.71
CA ARG A 133 -16.74 -8.22 8.87
C ARG A 133 -17.60 -9.43 8.49
N ALA A 134 -18.38 -9.32 7.42
CA ALA A 134 -19.23 -10.41 6.95
C ALA A 134 -18.42 -11.62 6.47
N LEU A 135 -17.31 -11.39 5.76
CA LEU A 135 -16.47 -12.45 5.20
C LEU A 135 -15.46 -13.05 6.19
N PHE A 136 -14.89 -12.21 7.04
CA PHE A 136 -13.73 -12.59 7.85
C PHE A 136 -14.01 -12.60 9.36
N GLY A 137 -15.12 -12.01 9.80
CA GLY A 137 -15.52 -11.91 11.19
C GLY A 137 -15.14 -10.56 11.83
N ASN A 138 -15.67 -10.33 13.02
CA ASN A 138 -15.44 -9.11 13.78
C ASN A 138 -14.21 -9.26 14.69
N TRP A 139 -13.13 -8.55 14.37
CA TRP A 139 -11.87 -8.56 15.13
C TRP A 139 -12.02 -7.99 16.56
N GLU A 140 -12.97 -7.07 16.77
CA GLU A 140 -13.16 -6.40 18.06
C GLU A 140 -13.66 -7.34 19.16
N LEU A 141 -14.38 -8.41 18.79
CA LEU A 141 -14.92 -9.38 19.76
C LEU A 141 -13.83 -10.08 20.58
N HIS A 142 -12.62 -10.13 20.07
CA HIS A 142 -11.47 -10.78 20.69
C HIS A 142 -10.30 -9.79 20.91
N ALA A 143 -10.62 -8.51 21.03
CA ALA A 143 -9.63 -7.48 21.28
C ALA A 143 -9.25 -7.42 22.76
N GLU A 144 -7.95 -7.58 23.03
CA GLU A 144 -7.40 -7.49 24.40
C GLU A 144 -6.96 -6.06 24.74
N ILE A 145 -6.45 -5.32 23.72
CA ILE A 145 -5.99 -3.94 23.87
C ILE A 145 -6.49 -3.14 22.68
N LYS A 146 -7.12 -2.00 22.96
CA LYS A 146 -7.68 -1.07 21.98
C LYS A 146 -7.31 0.38 22.31
N THR A 147 -6.02 0.68 22.52
CA THR A 147 -5.59 2.08 22.64
C THR A 147 -5.42 2.71 21.25
N GLN A 148 -5.25 4.03 21.18
CA GLN A 148 -5.02 4.71 19.91
C GLN A 148 -3.78 4.16 19.19
N ALA A 149 -2.66 4.02 19.89
CA ALA A 149 -1.38 3.61 19.32
C ALA A 149 -1.12 2.09 19.32
N LEU A 150 -2.00 1.27 19.94
CA LEU A 150 -1.77 -0.17 20.09
C LEU A 150 -3.09 -0.93 20.03
N LYS A 151 -3.18 -1.89 19.11
CA LYS A 151 -4.25 -2.89 19.05
C LYS A 151 -3.64 -4.27 19.22
N VAL A 152 -4.25 -5.07 20.11
CA VAL A 152 -3.90 -6.49 20.29
C VAL A 152 -5.19 -7.29 20.33
N PHE A 153 -5.32 -8.23 19.40
CA PHE A 153 -6.53 -9.03 19.26
C PHE A 153 -6.23 -10.42 18.70
N HIS A 154 -7.10 -11.37 19.01
CA HIS A 154 -7.06 -12.68 18.39
C HIS A 154 -7.95 -12.71 17.16
N PHE A 155 -7.39 -13.08 16.01
CA PHE A 155 -8.14 -13.05 14.76
C PHE A 155 -7.71 -14.17 13.83
N ARG A 156 -8.66 -14.93 13.33
CA ARG A 156 -8.44 -16.05 12.41
C ARG A 156 -7.37 -17.04 12.90
N GLY A 157 -7.46 -17.41 14.18
CA GLY A 157 -6.58 -18.42 14.79
C GLY A 157 -5.19 -17.92 15.20
N ARG A 158 -4.93 -16.61 15.17
CA ARG A 158 -3.64 -16.04 15.58
C ARG A 158 -3.79 -14.71 16.29
N ASP A 159 -2.80 -14.37 17.09
CA ASP A 159 -2.73 -13.06 17.71
C ASP A 159 -2.15 -12.04 16.72
N ILE A 160 -2.85 -10.93 16.56
CA ILE A 160 -2.44 -9.79 15.75
C ILE A 160 -2.09 -8.63 16.70
N ILE A 161 -0.97 -7.99 16.40
CA ILE A 161 -0.50 -6.79 17.11
C ILE A 161 -0.27 -5.71 16.08
N LEU A 162 -0.95 -4.59 16.21
CA LEU A 162 -0.74 -3.39 15.42
C LEU A 162 -0.26 -2.29 16.33
N LYS A 163 0.88 -1.69 16.04
CA LYS A 163 1.44 -0.61 16.84
C LYS A 163 1.88 0.56 15.99
N ALA A 164 1.47 1.75 16.38
CA ALA A 164 1.87 3.02 15.79
C ALA A 164 2.94 3.70 16.66
N ILE A 165 3.96 4.28 16.02
CA ILE A 165 5.00 5.10 16.68
C ILE A 165 5.44 6.23 15.76
N GLY A 166 5.95 7.32 16.34
CA GLY A 166 6.63 8.37 15.60
C GLY A 166 8.11 8.04 15.35
N ALA A 167 8.68 8.61 14.29
CA ALA A 167 10.10 8.53 14.01
C ALA A 167 10.94 9.10 15.18
N GLY A 168 12.09 8.49 15.46
CA GLY A 168 12.94 8.87 16.58
C GLY A 168 12.51 8.31 17.95
N THR A 169 11.33 7.68 18.04
CA THR A 169 10.83 7.12 19.30
C THR A 169 11.71 5.97 19.78
N ALA A 170 11.83 5.82 21.10
CA ALA A 170 12.51 4.68 21.70
C ALA A 170 11.73 3.38 21.47
N VAL A 171 12.33 2.45 20.72
CA VAL A 171 11.71 1.13 20.40
C VAL A 171 12.28 -0.01 21.26
N ARG A 172 13.13 0.31 22.25
CA ARG A 172 13.65 -0.71 23.15
C ARG A 172 12.50 -1.35 23.94
N GLY A 173 12.48 -2.71 23.97
CA GLY A 173 11.41 -3.43 24.66
C GLY A 173 10.08 -3.53 23.91
N ILE A 174 10.08 -3.24 22.60
CA ILE A 174 8.90 -3.47 21.75
C ILE A 174 8.69 -4.98 21.57
N ASN A 175 8.16 -5.59 22.60
CA ASN A 175 7.83 -7.02 22.67
C ASN A 175 6.45 -7.15 23.31
N ARG A 176 5.57 -7.87 22.65
CA ARG A 176 4.23 -8.19 23.18
C ARG A 176 3.96 -9.68 22.97
N LYS A 177 3.49 -10.36 24.03
CA LYS A 177 3.22 -11.80 23.96
C LYS A 177 4.42 -12.61 23.41
N ASN A 178 5.65 -12.21 23.75
CA ASN A 178 6.90 -12.77 23.22
C ASN A 178 7.07 -12.62 21.69
N LYS A 179 6.34 -11.68 21.07
CA LYS A 179 6.44 -11.36 19.64
C LYS A 179 7.11 -10.02 19.44
N ARG A 180 7.93 -9.92 18.40
CA ARG A 180 8.55 -8.70 17.91
C ARG A 180 8.03 -8.42 16.50
N PRO A 181 8.12 -7.18 15.99
CA PRO A 181 7.67 -6.84 14.66
C PRO A 181 8.21 -7.78 13.58
N ASP A 182 7.33 -8.33 12.79
CA ASP A 182 7.62 -9.13 11.59
C ASP A 182 7.25 -8.39 10.29
N VAL A 183 6.58 -7.22 10.43
CA VAL A 183 6.44 -6.19 9.40
C VAL A 183 6.71 -4.83 10.03
N ILE A 184 7.59 -4.04 9.42
CA ILE A 184 7.87 -2.65 9.81
C ILE A 184 7.65 -1.76 8.61
N ILE A 185 6.64 -0.89 8.69
CA ILE A 185 6.28 0.07 7.65
C ILE A 185 6.70 1.46 8.11
N MET A 186 7.50 2.12 7.31
CA MET A 186 7.97 3.48 7.51
C MET A 186 7.34 4.37 6.44
N ASP A 187 6.29 5.10 6.82
CA ASP A 187 5.51 5.94 5.90
C ASP A 187 5.88 7.41 6.07
N ASP A 188 6.50 7.97 5.04
CA ASP A 188 6.94 9.38 4.96
C ASP A 188 7.67 9.87 6.25
N VAL A 189 8.54 9.01 6.80
CA VAL A 189 9.25 9.31 8.07
C VAL A 189 10.25 10.45 7.98
N GLN A 190 10.76 10.75 6.78
CA GLN A 190 11.61 11.90 6.50
C GLN A 190 10.78 12.99 5.82
N LYS A 191 10.60 14.11 6.49
CA LYS A 191 10.02 15.32 5.90
C LYS A 191 11.09 16.13 5.16
N ARG A 192 10.69 17.05 4.29
CA ARG A 192 11.58 17.94 3.52
C ARG A 192 12.53 18.71 4.43
N GLU A 193 12.02 19.30 5.50
CA GLU A 193 12.80 20.09 6.45
C GLU A 193 13.91 19.26 7.12
N LEU A 194 13.64 17.96 7.36
CA LEU A 194 14.67 17.04 7.85
C LEU A 194 15.73 16.75 6.79
N ALA A 195 15.33 16.65 5.52
CA ALA A 195 16.26 16.39 4.43
C ALA A 195 17.18 17.57 4.13
N GLU A 196 16.76 18.81 4.41
CA GLU A 196 17.58 20.01 4.27
C GLU A 196 18.75 20.03 5.26
N SER A 197 18.63 19.32 6.41
CA SER A 197 19.69 19.20 7.40
C SER A 197 20.39 17.84 7.28
N LYS A 198 21.68 17.85 6.91
CA LYS A 198 22.51 16.64 6.88
C LYS A 198 22.56 15.97 8.24
N GLU A 199 22.67 16.74 9.31
CA GLU A 199 22.79 16.22 10.68
C GLU A 199 21.50 15.51 11.11
N LEU A 200 20.34 16.12 10.89
CA LEU A 200 19.04 15.52 11.22
C LEU A 200 18.75 14.28 10.38
N SER A 201 19.10 14.30 9.10
CA SER A 201 18.97 13.14 8.22
C SER A 201 19.87 11.98 8.69
N GLU A 202 21.11 12.25 9.07
CA GLU A 202 22.02 11.24 9.64
C GLU A 202 21.52 10.70 10.99
N GLN A 203 20.93 11.54 11.81
CA GLN A 203 20.34 11.11 13.08
C GLN A 203 19.15 10.17 12.85
N LEU A 204 18.26 10.52 11.93
CA LEU A 204 17.13 9.68 11.56
C LEU A 204 17.59 8.35 10.95
N LEU A 205 18.56 8.38 10.03
CA LEU A 205 19.12 7.16 9.43
C LEU A 205 19.77 6.25 10.47
N ARG A 206 20.55 6.81 11.41
CA ARG A 206 21.14 6.03 12.53
C ARG A 206 20.05 5.41 13.40
N TRP A 207 18.97 6.12 13.66
CA TRP A 207 17.84 5.59 14.42
C TRP A 207 17.15 4.44 13.65
N ILE A 208 16.91 4.59 12.34
CA ILE A 208 16.36 3.51 11.49
C ILE A 208 17.23 2.27 11.56
N LEU A 209 18.52 2.40 11.27
CA LEU A 209 19.43 1.25 11.17
C LEU A 209 19.79 0.64 12.53
N GLY A 210 20.05 1.48 13.54
CA GLY A 210 20.61 1.07 14.83
C GLY A 210 19.56 0.81 15.92
N THR A 211 18.33 1.25 15.71
CA THR A 211 17.27 1.12 16.73
C THR A 211 16.04 0.42 16.17
N LEU A 212 15.44 0.96 15.12
CA LEU A 212 14.19 0.44 14.56
C LEU A 212 14.38 -0.94 13.92
N MET A 213 15.34 -1.10 13.03
CA MET A 213 15.56 -2.35 12.32
C MET A 213 16.03 -3.49 13.24
N LEU A 214 16.66 -3.17 14.37
CA LEU A 214 17.07 -4.16 15.38
C LEU A 214 15.93 -4.63 16.30
N ALA A 215 14.78 -3.94 16.28
CA ALA A 215 13.60 -4.34 17.05
C ALA A 215 12.82 -5.51 16.47
N ARG A 216 13.20 -5.98 15.28
CA ARG A 216 12.53 -7.02 14.50
C ARG A 216 12.45 -8.39 15.16
N SER A 217 11.55 -9.22 14.65
CA SER A 217 11.48 -10.64 14.95
C SER A 217 12.74 -11.38 14.49
N ASN A 218 13.19 -12.35 15.29
CA ASN A 218 14.30 -13.25 14.92
C ASN A 218 13.90 -14.28 13.85
N PHE A 219 12.59 -14.49 13.65
CA PHE A 219 12.07 -15.44 12.68
C PHE A 219 11.92 -14.87 11.27
N GLY A 220 12.06 -13.55 11.15
CA GLY A 220 11.97 -12.82 9.88
C GLY A 220 11.28 -11.47 10.04
N CYS A 221 11.50 -10.58 9.09
CA CYS A 221 10.86 -9.27 9.06
C CYS A 221 10.83 -8.72 7.63
N THR A 222 9.71 -8.12 7.29
CA THR A 222 9.58 -7.32 6.07
C THR A 222 9.67 -5.85 6.43
N TYR A 223 10.66 -5.14 5.87
CA TYR A 223 10.81 -3.70 6.02
C TYR A 223 10.32 -3.01 4.74
N ILE A 224 9.45 -2.04 4.91
CA ILE A 224 8.90 -1.23 3.82
C ILE A 224 9.14 0.23 4.18
N TYR A 225 10.05 0.87 3.49
CA TYR A 225 10.28 2.30 3.56
C TYR A 225 9.60 2.96 2.39
N VAL A 226 8.70 3.90 2.64
CA VAL A 226 8.05 4.70 1.61
C VAL A 226 8.36 6.16 1.87
N GLY A 227 8.77 6.88 0.85
CA GLY A 227 9.12 8.30 0.96
C GLY A 227 9.38 8.93 -0.40
N ASN A 228 9.84 10.18 -0.35
CA ASN A 228 10.16 10.97 -1.54
C ASN A 228 11.67 11.13 -1.71
N MET A 229 12.10 11.40 -2.96
CA MET A 229 13.47 11.78 -3.30
C MET A 229 13.65 13.27 -3.08
N TYR A 230 14.32 13.63 -1.99
CA TYR A 230 14.69 15.03 -1.74
C TYR A 230 16.05 15.34 -2.38
N PRO A 231 16.29 16.58 -2.83
CA PRO A 231 17.53 16.97 -3.51
C PRO A 231 18.78 16.78 -2.65
N GLN A 232 18.63 16.83 -1.33
CA GLN A 232 19.74 16.69 -0.39
C GLN A 232 19.37 15.68 0.69
N ASN A 233 20.38 14.84 1.06
CA ASN A 233 20.29 13.93 2.19
C ASN A 233 19.05 13.02 2.24
N ALA A 234 18.43 12.69 1.10
CA ALA A 234 17.30 11.78 1.05
C ALA A 234 17.69 10.40 1.59
N ILE A 235 16.97 9.92 2.59
CA ILE A 235 17.16 8.56 3.11
C ILE A 235 16.79 7.54 2.02
N LEU A 236 15.72 7.80 1.26
CA LEU A 236 15.31 6.94 0.15
C LEU A 236 16.46 6.69 -0.85
N GLU A 237 17.23 7.73 -1.22
CA GLU A 237 18.38 7.61 -2.11
C GLU A 237 19.47 6.71 -1.52
N ARG A 238 19.74 6.85 -0.22
CA ARG A 238 20.73 6.01 0.47
C ARG A 238 20.30 4.55 0.54
N LEU A 239 19.00 4.31 0.77
CA LEU A 239 18.45 2.96 0.76
C LEU A 239 18.48 2.37 -0.65
N LYS A 240 18.15 3.16 -1.67
CA LYS A 240 18.26 2.78 -3.09
C LYS A 240 19.67 2.33 -3.47
N ASN A 241 20.67 3.04 -2.98
CA ASN A 241 22.08 2.74 -3.27
C ASN A 241 22.67 1.61 -2.40
N ASN A 242 21.89 1.00 -1.53
CA ASN A 242 22.30 -0.08 -0.65
C ASN A 242 21.89 -1.44 -1.22
N SER A 243 22.84 -2.32 -1.51
CA SER A 243 22.59 -3.64 -2.12
C SER A 243 21.70 -4.58 -1.29
N GLN A 244 21.43 -4.26 -0.03
CA GLN A 244 20.53 -5.04 0.84
C GLN A 244 19.07 -4.59 0.73
N TRP A 245 18.79 -3.53 -0.02
CA TRP A 245 17.46 -2.99 -0.24
C TRP A 245 17.05 -3.16 -1.71
N THR A 246 15.86 -3.64 -1.93
CA THR A 246 15.23 -3.65 -3.24
C THR A 246 14.43 -2.35 -3.40
N SER A 247 14.71 -1.59 -4.45
CA SER A 247 14.15 -0.24 -4.62
C SER A 247 13.17 -0.20 -5.77
N PHE A 248 12.04 0.47 -5.55
CA PHE A 248 11.02 0.75 -6.54
C PHE A 248 10.68 2.24 -6.48
N ILE A 249 11.13 2.99 -7.48
CA ILE A 249 10.97 4.44 -7.51
C ILE A 249 10.33 4.82 -8.83
N VAL A 250 9.24 5.57 -8.75
CA VAL A 250 8.48 6.02 -9.91
C VAL A 250 8.14 7.50 -9.78
N GLY A 251 8.12 8.20 -10.90
CA GLY A 251 7.64 9.58 -11.01
C GLY A 251 6.14 9.64 -11.30
N GLY A 252 5.53 10.80 -11.06
CA GLY A 252 4.12 11.05 -11.40
C GLY A 252 3.89 11.18 -12.90
N LEU A 253 4.92 11.62 -13.65
CA LEU A 253 4.95 11.56 -15.11
C LEU A 253 5.90 10.45 -15.54
N LEU A 254 5.47 9.61 -16.48
CA LEU A 254 6.24 8.52 -17.05
C LEU A 254 7.09 9.00 -18.24
N SER A 255 7.99 8.15 -18.73
CA SER A 255 8.92 8.50 -19.82
C SER A 255 8.23 8.83 -21.16
N ASP A 256 7.02 8.35 -21.35
CA ASP A 256 6.18 8.64 -22.53
C ASP A 256 5.34 9.91 -22.37
N GLY A 257 5.45 10.59 -21.21
CA GLY A 257 4.71 11.81 -20.88
C GLY A 257 3.32 11.57 -20.28
N SER A 258 2.89 10.33 -20.13
CA SER A 258 1.64 10.00 -19.45
C SER A 258 1.78 10.11 -17.93
N SER A 259 0.65 10.23 -17.22
CA SER A 259 0.65 10.15 -15.76
C SER A 259 0.82 8.70 -15.29
N LEU A 260 1.44 8.51 -14.13
CA LEU A 260 1.46 7.23 -13.42
C LEU A 260 0.03 6.72 -13.13
N TRP A 261 -0.90 7.65 -12.92
CA TRP A 261 -2.30 7.35 -12.60
C TRP A 261 -3.21 8.43 -13.17
N GLU A 262 -3.57 8.24 -14.44
CA GLU A 262 -4.26 9.25 -15.25
C GLU A 262 -5.64 9.63 -14.67
N GLU A 263 -6.39 8.65 -14.13
CA GLU A 263 -7.70 8.88 -13.55
C GLU A 263 -7.65 9.66 -12.23
N LEU A 264 -6.56 9.55 -11.47
CA LEU A 264 -6.37 10.21 -10.20
C LEU A 264 -5.73 11.60 -10.37
N ARG A 265 -4.69 11.67 -11.20
CA ARG A 265 -3.89 12.88 -11.46
C ARG A 265 -3.49 12.92 -12.93
N PRO A 266 -4.30 13.56 -13.79
CA PRO A 266 -4.02 13.65 -15.23
C PRO A 266 -2.66 14.29 -15.54
N ALA A 267 -2.00 13.84 -16.61
CA ALA A 267 -0.71 14.39 -17.03
C ALA A 267 -0.76 15.91 -17.28
N GLU A 268 -1.85 16.41 -17.84
CA GLU A 268 -2.05 17.85 -18.08
C GLU A 268 -2.02 18.69 -16.80
N GLU A 269 -2.64 18.17 -15.71
CA GLU A 269 -2.62 18.79 -14.40
C GLU A 269 -1.20 18.87 -13.86
N LEU A 270 -0.46 17.75 -13.92
CA LEU A 270 0.93 17.69 -13.45
C LEU A 270 1.85 18.62 -14.24
N ILE A 271 1.67 18.74 -15.56
CA ILE A 271 2.41 19.67 -16.41
C ILE A 271 2.10 21.12 -16.03
N SER A 272 0.83 21.45 -15.77
CA SER A 272 0.41 22.78 -15.34
C SER A 272 1.01 23.14 -13.96
N GLU A 273 1.04 22.20 -13.01
CA GLU A 273 1.67 22.39 -11.70
C GLU A 273 3.18 22.66 -11.83
N TYR A 274 3.87 21.93 -12.71
CA TYR A 274 5.28 22.16 -12.97
C TYR A 274 5.53 23.57 -13.52
N GLN A 275 4.73 24.01 -14.49
CA GLN A 275 4.86 25.36 -15.06
C GLN A 275 4.64 26.42 -14.01
N SER A 276 3.61 26.28 -13.18
CA SER A 276 3.34 27.16 -12.04
C SER A 276 4.50 27.19 -11.04
N ALA A 277 5.05 26.03 -10.66
CA ALA A 277 6.20 25.97 -9.77
C ALA A 277 7.45 26.66 -10.39
N LYS A 278 7.64 26.53 -11.69
CA LYS A 278 8.72 27.17 -12.43
C LYS A 278 8.56 28.69 -12.47
N GLU A 279 7.36 29.20 -12.72
CA GLU A 279 7.06 30.64 -12.72
C GLU A 279 7.24 31.26 -11.34
N MET A 280 6.93 30.50 -10.27
CA MET A 280 7.17 30.90 -8.88
C MET A 280 8.65 30.77 -8.44
N GLY A 281 9.53 30.23 -9.29
CA GLY A 281 10.96 30.08 -9.00
C GLY A 281 11.34 28.85 -8.16
N HIS A 282 10.42 27.91 -7.97
CA HIS A 282 10.61 26.71 -7.13
C HIS A 282 10.32 25.39 -7.85
N PRO A 283 10.88 25.14 -9.06
CA PRO A 283 10.65 23.89 -9.80
C PRO A 283 11.18 22.66 -9.08
N GLU A 284 12.17 22.81 -8.20
CA GLU A 284 12.77 21.73 -7.41
C GLU A 284 11.76 21.05 -6.48
N ILE A 285 10.69 21.74 -6.08
CA ILE A 285 9.61 21.16 -5.28
C ILE A 285 8.86 20.11 -6.10
N PHE A 286 8.48 20.47 -7.33
CA PHE A 286 7.81 19.54 -8.23
C PHE A 286 8.71 18.34 -8.58
N LEU A 287 9.99 18.58 -8.86
CA LEU A 287 10.93 17.52 -9.20
C LEU A 287 11.05 16.49 -8.08
N SER A 288 11.12 16.92 -6.83
CA SER A 288 11.28 16.01 -5.70
C SER A 288 9.96 15.36 -5.26
N GLU A 289 8.85 16.13 -5.23
CA GLU A 289 7.57 15.62 -4.70
C GLU A 289 6.77 14.82 -5.74
N ILE A 290 6.87 15.20 -7.01
CA ILE A 290 6.09 14.59 -8.09
C ILE A 290 6.94 13.69 -8.98
N LEU A 291 8.15 14.10 -9.36
CA LEU A 291 8.96 13.26 -10.23
C LEU A 291 9.91 12.31 -9.49
N ASN A 292 9.99 12.40 -8.16
CA ASN A 292 10.94 11.61 -7.36
C ASN A 292 12.37 11.66 -7.95
N SER A 293 12.78 12.83 -8.45
CA SER A 293 14.09 13.06 -9.06
C SER A 293 14.93 13.99 -8.20
N THR A 294 16.21 13.69 -8.07
CA THR A 294 17.22 14.53 -7.43
C THR A 294 17.98 15.40 -8.44
N ASP A 295 17.83 15.15 -9.72
CA ASP A 295 18.57 15.84 -10.77
C ASP A 295 18.02 17.25 -11.00
N ILE A 296 18.53 18.19 -10.21
CA ILE A 296 18.38 19.61 -10.48
C ILE A 296 19.35 19.97 -11.62
N VAL A 297 19.01 19.63 -12.82
CA VAL A 297 19.69 20.17 -14.00
C VAL A 297 19.25 21.63 -14.12
N GLY A 298 20.20 22.52 -14.02
CA GLY A 298 20.11 23.97 -13.91
C GLY A 298 18.79 24.60 -14.40
N ALA A 299 18.23 25.45 -13.58
CA ALA A 299 16.88 26.03 -13.62
C ALA A 299 16.45 26.82 -14.88
N SER A 300 17.18 26.74 -15.98
CA SER A 300 16.89 27.47 -17.21
C SER A 300 16.74 26.51 -18.40
N GLY A 301 15.54 25.98 -18.56
CA GLY A 301 15.17 25.27 -19.80
C GLY A 301 14.93 23.76 -19.64
N ILE A 302 14.32 23.32 -18.55
CA ILE A 302 13.90 21.93 -18.43
C ILE A 302 12.73 21.72 -19.37
N ASP A 303 13.00 21.01 -20.46
CA ASP A 303 11.99 20.43 -21.32
C ASP A 303 11.50 19.15 -20.62
N ILE A 304 10.25 19.16 -20.14
CA ILE A 304 9.65 18.01 -19.41
C ILE A 304 9.75 16.73 -20.27
N SER A 305 9.70 16.86 -21.59
CA SER A 305 9.85 15.75 -22.52
C SER A 305 11.27 15.14 -22.52
N LYS A 306 12.24 15.85 -21.94
CA LYS A 306 13.65 15.45 -21.86
C LYS A 306 14.14 15.20 -20.44
N ILE A 307 13.28 15.32 -19.40
CA ILE A 307 13.64 14.89 -18.06
C ILE A 307 13.86 13.37 -18.16
N PRO A 308 15.12 12.87 -17.94
CA PRO A 308 15.31 11.45 -17.81
C PRO A 308 14.44 11.03 -16.62
N GLN A 309 13.36 10.32 -16.90
CA GLN A 309 12.69 9.58 -15.84
C GLN A 309 13.79 8.74 -15.19
N PRO A 310 13.88 8.67 -13.86
CA PRO A 310 14.75 7.69 -13.26
C PRO A 310 14.39 6.38 -13.95
N PRO A 311 15.35 5.66 -14.57
CA PRO A 311 15.02 4.43 -15.27
C PRO A 311 14.17 3.63 -14.29
N PRO A 312 13.08 2.99 -14.73
CA PRO A 312 12.34 2.11 -13.84
C PRO A 312 13.37 1.17 -13.25
N TYR A 313 13.77 1.41 -11.99
CA TYR A 313 14.88 0.70 -11.36
C TYR A 313 14.57 -0.77 -11.17
N TYR A 314 13.40 -1.15 -11.65
CA TYR A 314 12.98 -2.53 -11.78
C TYR A 314 12.09 -2.64 -13.01
N GLU A 315 12.31 -3.65 -13.80
CA GLU A 315 11.37 -4.14 -14.78
C GLU A 315 10.15 -4.72 -14.04
N TRP A 316 9.39 -3.85 -13.35
CA TRP A 316 8.18 -4.25 -12.60
C TRP A 316 7.18 -4.95 -13.51
N GLU A 317 7.22 -4.70 -14.82
CA GLU A 317 6.45 -5.38 -15.85
C GLU A 317 6.68 -6.91 -15.84
N GLN A 318 7.88 -7.38 -15.51
CA GLN A 318 8.15 -8.82 -15.38
C GLN A 318 7.36 -9.48 -14.23
N TYR A 319 6.92 -8.70 -13.23
CA TYR A 319 6.11 -9.21 -12.13
C TYR A 319 4.62 -9.23 -12.43
N LEU A 320 4.16 -8.58 -13.51
CA LEU A 320 2.76 -8.62 -13.95
C LEU A 320 2.43 -9.88 -14.75
N VAL A 321 3.41 -10.51 -15.37
CA VAL A 321 3.23 -11.60 -16.36
C VAL A 321 2.68 -12.91 -15.78
N GLY A 322 2.52 -13.03 -14.47
CA GLY A 322 2.05 -14.28 -13.84
C GLY A 322 0.61 -14.34 -13.36
N SER A 323 -0.06 -13.20 -13.15
CA SER A 323 -1.34 -13.16 -12.41
C SER A 323 -2.59 -12.80 -13.21
N PHE A 324 -2.47 -12.28 -14.42
CA PHE A 324 -3.61 -11.76 -15.19
C PHE A 324 -3.92 -12.47 -16.52
N ALA A 325 -3.22 -13.54 -16.88
CA ALA A 325 -3.51 -14.29 -18.11
C ALA A 325 -4.85 -15.06 -18.10
N GLY A 326 -5.65 -14.94 -17.04
CA GLY A 326 -6.88 -15.73 -16.86
C GLY A 326 -8.19 -14.98 -16.66
N ALA A 327 -8.20 -13.66 -16.56
CA ALA A 327 -9.43 -12.91 -16.30
C ALA A 327 -9.62 -11.73 -17.26
N ALA A 328 -9.94 -12.03 -18.52
CA ALA A 328 -10.62 -11.04 -19.33
C ALA A 328 -12.07 -10.93 -18.81
N PRO A 329 -12.58 -9.73 -18.47
CA PRO A 329 -14.00 -9.58 -18.17
C PRO A 329 -14.78 -9.90 -19.42
N SER A 330 -15.56 -10.98 -19.39
CA SER A 330 -16.60 -11.20 -20.38
C SER A 330 -17.56 -10.02 -20.28
N SER A 331 -17.63 -9.27 -21.39
CA SER A 331 -18.58 -8.20 -21.65
C SER A 331 -19.98 -8.59 -21.12
N LEU A 332 -20.47 -7.86 -20.15
CA LEU A 332 -21.90 -7.81 -19.86
C LEU A 332 -22.55 -6.92 -20.92
N SER A 333 -23.20 -7.55 -21.88
CA SER A 333 -24.21 -6.95 -22.73
C SER A 333 -25.56 -6.92 -22.00
#